data_8aa300bae2fdeb61a93894963951dccc
#
_entry.id   8aa300bae2fdeb61a93894963951dccc
#
_cell.length_a   1.000
_cell.length_b   1.000
_cell.length_c   1.000
_cell.angle_alpha   90.00
_cell.angle_beta   90.00
_cell.angle_gamma   90.00
#
_symmetry.space_group_name_H-M   'P 1'
#
loop_
_entity.id
_entity.type
_entity.pdbx_description
1 polymer ?
#
loop_
_entity_poly.entity_id
_entity_poly.type
_entity_poly.pdbx_seq_one_letter_code
_entity_poly.pdbx_strand_id
1 'polypeptide(L)'
;MKELKPFTVQITIPKDRIVDLLCGALEGGSNYWAHFQCSVDDFYDIDDPTWRLSVDDVDGGDTFTLKREDLAKGLQILSEIVPHHYSNFIKEDDDAETADCFLQCCVFEDVVYS
;
A
#
# COMPACT_ATOMS: atom_id res chain seq x y z
N MET A 1 -14.97 -1.39 37.41
CA MET A 1 -13.69 -1.56 36.71
C MET A 1 -13.50 -0.40 35.74
N LYS A 2 -12.32 0.20 35.77
CA LYS A 2 -12.02 1.27 34.81
C LYS A 2 -11.66 0.67 33.48
N GLU A 3 -12.27 1.18 32.42
CA GLU A 3 -11.90 0.83 31.07
C GLU A 3 -10.66 1.62 30.68
N LEU A 4 -9.65 0.90 30.15
CA LEU A 4 -8.43 1.52 29.68
C LEU A 4 -8.65 2.03 28.24
N LYS A 5 -8.40 3.31 28.05
CA LYS A 5 -8.48 3.91 26.72
C LYS A 5 -7.15 3.70 25.99
N PRO A 6 -7.18 3.31 24.71
CA PRO A 6 -5.95 3.14 23.95
C PRO A 6 -5.27 4.48 23.70
N PHE A 7 -3.95 4.42 23.57
CA PHE A 7 -3.17 5.55 23.08
C PHE A 7 -3.07 5.47 21.57
N THR A 8 -3.19 6.62 20.94
CA THR A 8 -2.96 6.74 19.50
C THR A 8 -1.61 7.40 19.28
N VAL A 9 -0.74 6.78 18.51
CA VAL A 9 0.56 7.33 18.16
C VAL A 9 0.64 7.52 16.65
N GLN A 10 1.37 8.55 16.24
CA GLN A 10 1.62 8.80 14.82
C GLN A 10 3.03 8.38 14.48
N ILE A 11 3.19 7.73 13.33
CA ILE A 11 4.48 7.28 12.83
C ILE A 11 4.75 8.00 11.52
N THR A 12 5.94 8.55 11.36
CA THR A 12 6.38 9.14 10.10
C THR A 12 7.14 8.08 9.30
N ILE A 13 6.66 7.81 8.09
CA ILE A 13 7.28 6.84 7.19
C ILE A 13 8.01 7.61 6.09
N PRO A 14 9.32 7.38 5.91
CA PRO A 14 10.05 8.02 4.81
C PRO A 14 9.45 7.67 3.45
N LYS A 15 9.47 8.62 2.55
CA LYS A 15 8.91 8.47 1.20
C LYS A 15 9.46 7.24 0.47
N ASP A 16 10.77 7.03 0.53
CA ASP A 16 11.42 5.92 -0.17
C ASP A 16 10.93 4.55 0.31
N ARG A 17 10.47 4.42 1.55
CA ARG A 17 9.89 3.17 2.05
C ARG A 17 8.55 2.88 1.36
N ILE A 18 7.75 3.90 1.11
CA ILE A 18 6.49 3.76 0.37
C ILE A 18 6.78 3.45 -1.10
N VAL A 19 7.77 4.12 -1.69
CA VAL A 19 8.20 3.84 -3.07
C VAL A 19 8.65 2.38 -3.19
N ASP A 20 9.40 1.86 -2.22
CA ASP A 20 9.83 0.47 -2.20
C ASP A 20 8.65 -0.51 -2.24
N LEU A 21 7.59 -0.24 -1.48
CA LEU A 21 6.39 -1.07 -1.51
C LEU A 21 5.70 -1.03 -2.88
N LEU A 22 5.58 0.16 -3.47
CA LEU A 22 4.98 0.30 -4.79
C LEU A 22 5.83 -0.42 -5.86
N CYS A 23 7.15 -0.32 -5.78
CA CYS A 23 8.05 -1.03 -6.66
C CYS A 23 7.91 -2.55 -6.50
N GLY A 24 7.82 -3.04 -5.27
CA GLY A 24 7.64 -4.46 -5.01
C GLY A 24 6.34 -5.00 -5.59
N ALA A 25 5.27 -4.22 -5.50
CA ALA A 25 3.97 -4.58 -6.09
C ALA A 25 4.04 -4.61 -7.62
N LEU A 26 4.61 -3.56 -8.23
CA LEU A 26 4.75 -3.44 -9.69
C LEU A 26 5.65 -4.52 -10.28
N GLU A 27 6.77 -4.84 -9.60
CA GLU A 27 7.80 -5.74 -10.13
C GLU A 27 7.49 -7.22 -9.93
N GLY A 28 6.38 -7.57 -9.32
CA GLY A 28 6.00 -8.97 -9.19
C GLY A 28 4.93 -9.28 -8.18
N GLY A 29 4.86 -8.54 -7.08
CA GLY A 29 3.94 -8.87 -5.99
C GLY A 29 2.48 -8.87 -6.40
N SER A 30 2.06 -7.90 -7.19
CA SER A 30 0.65 -7.72 -7.55
C SER A 30 0.33 -8.04 -9.02
N ASN A 31 1.29 -8.53 -9.79
CA ASN A 31 1.12 -8.73 -11.25
C ASN A 31 0.00 -9.70 -11.62
N TYR A 32 -0.38 -10.59 -10.70
CA TYR A 32 -1.41 -11.60 -10.98
C TYR A 32 -2.83 -10.99 -10.99
N TRP A 33 -3.03 -9.81 -10.42
CA TRP A 33 -4.35 -9.15 -10.41
C TRP A 33 -4.31 -7.70 -10.88
N ALA A 34 -3.17 -7.02 -10.80
CA ALA A 34 -3.06 -5.59 -11.03
C ALA A 34 -2.22 -5.28 -12.26
N HIS A 35 -2.68 -4.32 -13.05
CA HIS A 35 -1.93 -3.70 -14.14
C HIS A 35 -1.74 -2.22 -13.80
N PHE A 36 -0.49 -1.77 -13.77
CA PHE A 36 -0.14 -0.39 -13.49
C PHE A 36 0.02 0.36 -14.80
N GLN A 37 -0.55 1.56 -14.88
CA GLN A 37 -0.42 2.43 -16.07
C GLN A 37 0.73 3.43 -15.88
N CYS A 38 1.86 2.97 -15.35
CA CYS A 38 3.02 3.82 -15.07
C CYS A 38 4.28 2.97 -15.01
N SER A 39 5.42 3.65 -14.86
CA SER A 39 6.71 3.03 -14.62
C SER A 39 7.17 3.32 -13.20
N VAL A 40 8.24 2.62 -12.75
CA VAL A 40 8.85 2.83 -11.44
C VAL A 40 9.26 4.31 -11.24
N ASP A 41 9.71 4.96 -12.30
CA ASP A 41 10.16 6.36 -12.22
C ASP A 41 9.04 7.30 -11.76
N ASP A 42 7.79 6.98 -12.07
CA ASP A 42 6.64 7.79 -11.69
C ASP A 42 6.38 7.79 -10.18
N PHE A 43 6.89 6.81 -9.45
CA PHE A 43 6.69 6.73 -8.01
C PHE A 43 7.51 7.76 -7.25
N TYR A 44 8.60 8.27 -7.83
CA TYR A 44 9.43 9.28 -7.17
C TYR A 44 8.79 10.66 -7.13
N ASP A 45 7.76 10.89 -7.92
CA ASP A 45 7.01 12.16 -7.95
C ASP A 45 5.85 12.18 -6.94
N ILE A 46 5.84 11.27 -6.01
CA ILE A 46 4.75 11.10 -5.02
C ILE A 46 4.52 12.35 -4.16
N ASP A 47 5.49 13.24 -4.07
CA ASP A 47 5.35 14.50 -3.32
C ASP A 47 4.56 15.57 -4.07
N ASP A 48 4.39 15.41 -5.38
CA ASP A 48 3.63 16.36 -6.19
C ASP A 48 2.14 16.24 -5.81
N PRO A 49 1.46 17.35 -5.47
CA PRO A 49 0.05 17.30 -5.10
C PRO A 49 -0.86 16.75 -6.20
N THR A 50 -0.41 16.78 -7.46
CA THR A 50 -1.16 16.25 -8.59
C THR A 50 -0.86 14.78 -8.86
N TRP A 51 0.03 14.16 -8.09
CA TRP A 51 0.41 12.78 -8.30
C TRP A 51 -0.81 11.85 -8.22
N ARG A 52 -0.89 10.93 -9.18
CA ARG A 52 -1.93 9.90 -9.24
C ARG A 52 -1.31 8.61 -9.76
N LEU A 53 -1.85 7.49 -9.27
CA LEU A 53 -1.46 6.17 -9.75
C LEU A 53 -2.74 5.45 -10.19
N SER A 54 -2.78 5.06 -11.45
CA SER A 54 -3.89 4.26 -11.99
C SER A 54 -3.54 2.79 -11.96
N VAL A 55 -4.40 2.00 -11.34
CA VAL A 55 -4.25 0.55 -11.20
C VAL A 55 -5.49 -0.11 -11.76
N ASP A 56 -5.31 -1.01 -12.72
CA ASP A 56 -6.39 -1.82 -13.28
C ASP A 56 -6.47 -3.15 -12.52
N ASP A 57 -7.68 -3.48 -12.03
CA ASP A 57 -7.96 -4.82 -11.51
C ASP A 57 -8.33 -5.69 -12.70
N VAL A 58 -7.40 -6.54 -13.14
CA VAL A 58 -7.60 -7.32 -14.37
C VAL A 58 -8.64 -8.43 -14.21
N ASP A 59 -8.86 -8.89 -12.98
CA ASP A 59 -9.89 -9.90 -12.71
C ASP A 59 -11.28 -9.28 -12.52
N GLY A 60 -11.34 -8.14 -11.82
CA GLY A 60 -12.61 -7.45 -11.58
C GLY A 60 -13.02 -6.50 -12.68
N GLY A 61 -12.10 -6.06 -13.53
CA GLY A 61 -12.37 -5.18 -14.66
C GLY A 61 -12.47 -3.69 -14.31
N ASP A 62 -12.23 -3.30 -13.06
CA ASP A 62 -12.31 -1.92 -12.62
C ASP A 62 -10.93 -1.25 -12.67
N THR A 63 -10.95 0.08 -12.87
CA THR A 63 -9.75 0.91 -12.78
C THR A 63 -9.86 1.80 -11.54
N PHE A 64 -8.80 1.83 -10.74
CA PHE A 64 -8.71 2.63 -9.53
C PHE A 64 -7.64 3.69 -9.71
N THR A 65 -7.92 4.91 -9.26
CA THR A 65 -6.95 6.01 -9.26
C THR A 65 -6.61 6.36 -7.82
N LEU A 66 -5.34 6.17 -7.45
CA LEU A 66 -4.87 6.40 -6.10
C LEU A 66 -4.18 7.75 -6.00
N LYS A 67 -4.45 8.45 -4.89
CA LYS A 67 -3.75 9.65 -4.48
C LYS A 67 -2.76 9.29 -3.37
N ARG A 68 -1.92 10.25 -3.01
CA ARG A 68 -0.99 10.08 -1.89
C ARG A 68 -1.72 9.69 -0.59
N GLU A 69 -2.87 10.29 -0.32
CA GLU A 69 -3.68 10.02 0.88
C GLU A 69 -4.15 8.57 0.93
N ASP A 70 -4.41 7.98 -0.23
CA ASP A 70 -4.83 6.58 -0.31
C ASP A 70 -3.71 5.62 0.09
N LEU A 71 -2.45 6.01 -0.14
CA LEU A 71 -1.30 5.22 0.29
C LEU A 71 -1.17 5.22 1.81
N ALA A 72 -1.34 6.38 2.44
CA ALA A 72 -1.31 6.49 3.90
C ALA A 72 -2.45 5.68 4.52
N LYS A 73 -3.64 5.78 3.95
CA LYS A 73 -4.81 5.02 4.40
C LYS A 73 -4.59 3.52 4.22
N GLY A 74 -4.03 3.10 3.08
CA GLY A 74 -3.74 1.69 2.82
C GLY A 74 -2.76 1.11 3.82
N LEU A 75 -1.74 1.88 4.21
CA LEU A 75 -0.78 1.43 5.22
C LEU A 75 -1.44 1.30 6.59
N GLN A 76 -2.33 2.23 6.94
CA GLN A 76 -3.10 2.15 8.17
C GLN A 76 -3.98 0.88 8.20
N ILE A 77 -4.67 0.60 7.10
CA ILE A 77 -5.50 -0.60 6.97
C ILE A 77 -4.65 -1.87 7.08
N LEU A 78 -3.48 -1.88 6.43
CA LEU A 78 -2.55 -3.01 6.52
C LEU A 78 -2.20 -3.31 7.98
N SER A 79 -1.94 -2.27 8.78
CA SER A 79 -1.61 -2.43 10.19
C SER A 79 -2.75 -3.06 11.00
N GLU A 80 -3.99 -2.85 10.57
CA GLU A 80 -5.19 -3.32 11.26
C GLU A 80 -5.58 -4.74 10.89
N ILE A 81 -5.53 -5.07 9.59
CA ILE A 81 -6.05 -6.36 9.11
C ILE A 81 -4.97 -7.41 8.85
N VAL A 82 -3.73 -7.00 8.57
CA VAL A 82 -2.60 -7.92 8.35
C VAL A 82 -1.38 -7.43 9.12
N PRO A 83 -1.48 -7.39 10.45
CA PRO A 83 -0.44 -6.75 11.28
C PRO A 83 0.94 -7.37 11.14
N HIS A 84 1.07 -8.65 10.78
CA HIS A 84 2.38 -9.26 10.58
C HIS A 84 3.10 -8.69 9.34
N HIS A 85 2.37 -8.35 8.29
CA HIS A 85 2.96 -7.68 7.12
C HIS A 85 3.35 -6.24 7.45
N TYR A 86 2.54 -5.55 8.24
CA TYR A 86 2.89 -4.22 8.71
C TYR A 86 4.16 -4.27 9.58
N SER A 87 4.25 -5.25 10.48
CA SER A 87 5.44 -5.47 11.30
C SER A 87 6.67 -5.73 10.45
N ASN A 88 6.56 -6.56 9.42
CA ASN A 88 7.66 -6.84 8.50
C ASN A 88 8.11 -5.57 7.78
N PHE A 89 7.17 -4.74 7.35
CA PHE A 89 7.48 -3.46 6.72
C PHE A 89 8.25 -2.54 7.66
N ILE A 90 7.80 -2.40 8.91
CA ILE A 90 8.47 -1.54 9.92
C ILE A 90 9.88 -2.04 10.21
N LYS A 91 10.10 -3.35 10.22
CA LYS A 91 11.40 -3.98 10.45
C LYS A 91 12.31 -4.04 9.22
N GLU A 92 11.83 -3.56 8.09
CA GLU A 92 12.53 -3.64 6.79
C GLU A 92 12.75 -5.09 6.32
N ASP A 93 11.82 -5.99 6.72
CA ASP A 93 11.78 -7.40 6.30
C ASP A 93 10.62 -7.66 5.33
N ASP A 94 10.10 -6.61 4.69
CA ASP A 94 8.99 -6.73 3.76
C ASP A 94 9.43 -7.42 2.47
N ASP A 95 8.52 -8.22 1.93
CA ASP A 95 8.72 -8.97 0.70
C ASP A 95 7.62 -8.61 -0.33
N ALA A 96 7.59 -9.36 -1.44
CA ALA A 96 6.60 -9.13 -2.49
C ALA A 96 5.17 -9.33 -1.99
N GLU A 97 4.95 -10.26 -1.06
CA GLU A 97 3.62 -10.49 -0.48
C GLU A 97 3.18 -9.30 0.38
N THR A 98 4.10 -8.72 1.15
CA THR A 98 3.83 -7.51 1.92
C THR A 98 3.44 -6.36 0.99
N ALA A 99 4.18 -6.17 -0.11
CA ALA A 99 3.90 -5.14 -1.10
C ALA A 99 2.53 -5.36 -1.75
N ASP A 100 2.17 -6.60 -2.05
CA ASP A 100 0.87 -6.94 -2.63
C ASP A 100 -0.26 -6.63 -1.65
N CYS A 101 -0.14 -7.06 -0.40
CA CYS A 101 -1.15 -6.78 0.62
C CYS A 101 -1.32 -5.27 0.81
N PHE A 102 -0.24 -4.50 0.80
CA PHE A 102 -0.29 -3.05 0.90
C PHE A 102 -1.08 -2.45 -0.27
N LEU A 103 -0.78 -2.85 -1.51
CA LEU A 103 -1.48 -2.31 -2.67
C LEU A 103 -2.97 -2.65 -2.62
N GLN A 104 -3.32 -3.88 -2.24
CA GLN A 104 -4.72 -4.27 -2.10
C GLN A 104 -5.43 -3.41 -1.04
N CYS A 105 -4.77 -3.13 0.08
CA CYS A 105 -5.33 -2.24 1.10
C CYS A 105 -5.56 -0.82 0.57
N CYS A 106 -4.67 -0.33 -0.30
CA CYS A 106 -4.85 0.98 -0.93
C CYS A 106 -6.03 1.01 -1.89
N VAL A 107 -6.25 -0.07 -2.63
CA VAL A 107 -7.25 -0.16 -3.70
C VAL A 107 -8.60 -0.58 -3.15
N PHE A 108 -8.63 -1.63 -2.34
CA PHE A 108 -9.88 -2.28 -1.89
C PHE A 108 -10.22 -2.02 -0.42
N GLU A 109 -9.31 -1.44 0.33
CA GLU A 109 -9.41 -1.30 1.79
C GLU A 109 -9.48 -2.66 2.50
N ASP A 110 -9.00 -3.71 1.84
CA ASP A 110 -9.00 -5.09 2.33
C ASP A 110 -8.01 -5.91 1.48
N VAL A 111 -7.73 -7.14 1.90
CA VAL A 111 -6.97 -8.09 1.10
C VAL A 111 -7.96 -9.08 0.49
N VAL A 112 -8.20 -8.96 -0.82
CA VAL A 112 -9.23 -9.74 -1.54
C VAL A 112 -8.64 -10.83 -2.43
N TYR A 113 -7.38 -10.74 -2.80
CA TYR A 113 -6.68 -11.73 -3.61
C TYR A 113 -5.54 -12.38 -2.84
N SER A 114 -5.26 -13.63 -3.15
CA SER A 114 -4.15 -14.36 -2.52
C SER A 114 -3.34 -15.16 -3.55
#